data_296d539dd54a02ee93150bac8f0a8fc8
#
_entry.id   296d539dd54a02ee93150bac8f0a8fc8
#
_cell.length_a   1.000
_cell.length_b   1.000
_cell.length_c   1.000
_cell.angle_alpha   90.00
_cell.angle_beta   90.00
_cell.angle_gamma   90.00
#
_symmetry.space_group_name_H-M   'P 1'
#
loop_
_entity.id
_entity.type
_entity.pdbx_description
1 polymer ?
#
loop_
_entity_poly.entity_id
_entity_poly.type
_entity_poly.pdbx_seq_one_letter_code
_entity_poly.pdbx_strand_id
1 'polypeptide(L)'
;IRHILAVIGIDPLDFMKRVDGTFKQAIKYVNWLEGNGEYFYHAFDKFQVQPIDRAALRWHMSDRSVPFGETTSIQPVICELGRTPIPQRGSQFGEPLKFAFHMNALKFADMLCEIATARGVKHYLDHVTEVDMHDNGNIAAVLTKSGKRLEADLFVDCTGFAALLAEKKLEVDWVDCSQWLLCDRAITMNVPYEHHYPGYVRPYTTASALSNGWVWEIPLQTRKALGYVHSSAYISEDDARREIRAFEGPHAESLDTGTVHFKVGHRAKAWAHNCVCVGLSGNFIEPLESTGLYLSDLAIVMLADHFPFDDDSTAVAYRFNRVMA
;
A
#
# COMPACT_ATOMS: atom_id res chain seq x y z
N ILE A 1 8.08 3.08 -4.41
CA ILE A 1 9.08 2.23 -3.72
C ILE A 1 10.38 2.11 -4.52
N ARG A 2 10.40 1.64 -5.79
CA ARG A 2 11.65 1.46 -6.57
C ARG A 2 12.48 2.73 -6.66
N HIS A 3 11.84 3.86 -6.91
CA HIS A 3 12.50 5.18 -6.93
C HIS A 3 13.13 5.50 -5.57
N ILE A 4 12.39 5.33 -4.48
CA ILE A 4 12.91 5.58 -3.12
C ILE A 4 14.08 4.68 -2.78
N LEU A 5 14.01 3.37 -3.08
CA LEU A 5 15.14 2.46 -2.87
C LEU A 5 16.41 2.95 -3.60
N ALA A 6 16.26 3.43 -4.83
CA ALA A 6 17.38 3.99 -5.61
C ALA A 6 17.93 5.27 -4.96
N VAL A 7 17.06 6.20 -4.54
CA VAL A 7 17.46 7.47 -3.89
C VAL A 7 18.21 7.23 -2.59
N ILE A 8 17.73 6.27 -1.77
CA ILE A 8 18.38 5.94 -0.49
C ILE A 8 19.52 4.93 -0.64
N GLY A 9 19.82 4.47 -1.86
CA GLY A 9 20.97 3.61 -2.16
C GLY A 9 20.81 2.17 -1.70
N ILE A 10 19.61 1.62 -1.71
CA ILE A 10 19.35 0.21 -1.37
C ILE A 10 19.39 -0.64 -2.64
N ASP A 11 20.21 -1.68 -2.64
CA ASP A 11 20.26 -2.67 -3.71
C ASP A 11 18.93 -3.45 -3.80
N PRO A 12 18.27 -3.52 -4.97
CA PRO A 12 17.00 -4.20 -5.11
C PRO A 12 17.02 -5.69 -4.78
N LEU A 13 18.16 -6.37 -4.98
CA LEU A 13 18.28 -7.79 -4.68
C LEU A 13 18.41 -8.02 -3.17
N ASP A 14 19.19 -7.18 -2.48
CA ASP A 14 19.27 -7.18 -1.02
C ASP A 14 17.89 -6.87 -0.41
N PHE A 15 17.21 -5.85 -0.92
CA PHE A 15 15.84 -5.53 -0.55
C PHE A 15 14.94 -6.77 -0.65
N MET A 16 14.84 -7.40 -1.83
CA MET A 16 13.95 -8.56 -2.03
C MET A 16 14.24 -9.70 -1.07
N LYS A 17 15.51 -9.98 -0.79
CA LYS A 17 15.92 -11.03 0.17
C LYS A 17 15.47 -10.70 1.59
N ARG A 18 15.66 -9.45 2.01
CA ARG A 18 15.40 -9.02 3.39
C ARG A 18 13.91 -8.89 3.70
N VAL A 19 13.09 -8.51 2.72
CA VAL A 19 11.68 -8.22 2.92
C VAL A 19 10.73 -9.36 2.48
N ASP A 20 11.25 -10.55 2.21
CA ASP A 20 10.47 -11.68 1.67
C ASP A 20 9.83 -11.31 0.32
N GLY A 21 10.56 -10.53 -0.49
CA GLY A 21 10.05 -9.81 -1.65
C GLY A 21 9.84 -10.68 -2.88
N THR A 22 8.79 -10.38 -3.67
CA THR A 22 8.52 -11.01 -4.97
C THR A 22 8.16 -9.96 -6.01
N PHE A 23 8.11 -10.33 -7.30
CA PHE A 23 7.71 -9.41 -8.36
C PHE A 23 6.20 -9.23 -8.41
N LYS A 24 5.76 -8.01 -8.68
CA LYS A 24 4.38 -7.65 -9.01
C LYS A 24 4.37 -7.00 -10.39
N GLN A 25 3.86 -7.72 -11.42
CA GLN A 25 3.80 -7.24 -12.80
C GLN A 25 2.42 -6.76 -13.21
N ALA A 26 1.39 -7.20 -12.48
CA ALA A 26 0.01 -6.89 -12.78
C ALA A 26 -0.87 -7.10 -11.53
N ILE A 27 -2.13 -6.72 -11.64
CA ILE A 27 -3.22 -7.19 -10.80
C ILE A 27 -4.14 -8.04 -11.67
N LYS A 28 -4.44 -9.27 -11.25
CA LYS A 28 -5.44 -10.15 -11.86
C LYS A 28 -6.76 -9.98 -11.12
N TYR A 29 -7.75 -9.44 -11.79
CA TYR A 29 -9.11 -9.30 -11.27
C TYR A 29 -9.93 -10.52 -11.65
N VAL A 30 -10.57 -11.15 -10.67
CA VAL A 30 -11.35 -12.39 -10.85
C VAL A 30 -12.79 -12.18 -10.34
N ASN A 31 -13.78 -12.59 -11.09
CA ASN A 31 -15.20 -12.51 -10.76
C ASN A 31 -15.77 -11.07 -10.57
N TRP A 32 -15.20 -10.08 -11.24
CA TRP A 32 -15.65 -8.69 -11.09
C TRP A 32 -16.80 -8.29 -12.01
N LEU A 33 -17.15 -9.12 -12.98
CA LEU A 33 -18.20 -8.83 -13.96
C LEU A 33 -19.42 -9.74 -13.76
N GLU A 34 -19.26 -11.05 -13.93
CA GLU A 34 -20.36 -12.02 -13.97
C GLU A 34 -20.29 -13.07 -12.85
N GLY A 35 -19.17 -13.20 -12.15
CA GLY A 35 -18.99 -14.17 -11.08
C GLY A 35 -18.89 -15.63 -11.53
N ASN A 36 -18.52 -15.86 -12.80
CA ASN A 36 -18.47 -17.19 -13.44
C ASN A 36 -17.04 -17.74 -13.62
N GLY A 37 -16.06 -17.15 -12.91
CA GLY A 37 -14.64 -17.47 -13.04
C GLY A 37 -13.91 -16.61 -14.06
N GLU A 38 -14.57 -15.61 -14.65
CA GLU A 38 -13.93 -14.68 -15.58
C GLU A 38 -12.81 -13.89 -14.90
N TYR A 39 -11.82 -13.49 -15.70
CA TYR A 39 -10.76 -12.64 -15.20
C TYR A 39 -10.21 -11.71 -16.27
N PHE A 40 -9.57 -10.64 -15.80
CA PHE A 40 -8.77 -9.74 -16.63
C PHE A 40 -7.56 -9.23 -15.86
N TYR A 41 -6.57 -8.71 -16.61
CA TYR A 41 -5.36 -8.16 -16.03
C TYR A 41 -5.29 -6.64 -16.15
N HIS A 42 -4.92 -5.97 -15.06
CA HIS A 42 -4.36 -4.64 -15.08
C HIS A 42 -2.83 -4.76 -15.09
N ALA A 43 -2.25 -4.75 -16.29
CA ALA A 43 -0.81 -4.86 -16.51
C ALA A 43 -0.10 -3.51 -16.24
N PHE A 44 1.14 -3.56 -15.71
CA PHE A 44 1.90 -2.34 -15.41
C PHE A 44 2.68 -1.81 -16.60
N ASP A 45 2.95 -2.63 -17.60
CA ASP A 45 3.59 -2.23 -18.85
C ASP A 45 2.59 -2.23 -19.99
N LYS A 46 2.81 -1.34 -20.95
CA LYS A 46 1.97 -1.17 -22.12
C LYS A 46 2.84 -1.17 -23.37
N PHE A 47 2.33 -1.70 -24.46
CA PHE A 47 2.98 -1.52 -25.76
C PHE A 47 3.06 -0.04 -26.11
N GLN A 48 4.28 0.47 -26.29
CA GLN A 48 4.52 1.90 -26.58
C GLN A 48 4.12 2.31 -28.00
N VAL A 49 3.76 1.36 -28.85
CA VAL A 49 3.56 1.58 -30.30
C VAL A 49 2.26 2.31 -30.62
N GLN A 50 1.28 2.35 -29.68
CA GLN A 50 0.00 3.01 -29.91
C GLN A 50 -0.52 3.71 -28.65
N PRO A 51 -1.18 4.89 -28.81
CA PRO A 51 -1.96 5.48 -27.73
C PRO A 51 -3.03 4.49 -27.26
N ILE A 52 -3.22 4.41 -25.94
CA ILE A 52 -4.17 3.47 -25.31
C ILE A 52 -5.60 3.65 -25.83
N ASP A 53 -6.00 4.89 -26.13
CA ASP A 53 -7.33 5.23 -26.65
C ASP A 53 -7.60 4.56 -28.00
N ARG A 54 -6.60 4.50 -28.90
CA ARG A 54 -6.72 3.80 -30.18
C ARG A 54 -6.77 2.29 -30.01
N ALA A 55 -6.02 1.74 -29.04
CA ALA A 55 -6.07 0.33 -28.73
C ALA A 55 -7.45 -0.06 -28.18
N ALA A 56 -8.02 0.74 -27.27
CA ALA A 56 -9.35 0.54 -26.72
C ALA A 56 -10.44 0.59 -27.81
N LEU A 57 -10.38 1.57 -28.70
CA LEU A 57 -11.34 1.69 -29.81
C LEU A 57 -11.27 0.48 -30.77
N ARG A 58 -10.05 0.06 -31.16
CA ARG A 58 -9.88 -1.12 -32.02
C ARG A 58 -10.41 -2.39 -31.36
N TRP A 59 -10.10 -2.60 -30.08
CA TRP A 59 -10.60 -3.75 -29.35
C TRP A 59 -12.13 -3.73 -29.25
N HIS A 60 -12.71 -2.54 -28.99
CA HIS A 60 -14.16 -2.39 -28.93
C HIS A 60 -14.85 -2.71 -30.27
N MET A 61 -14.20 -2.41 -31.39
CA MET A 61 -14.68 -2.68 -32.76
C MET A 61 -14.36 -4.11 -33.26
N SER A 62 -13.56 -4.88 -32.52
CA SER A 62 -13.23 -6.28 -32.85
C SER A 62 -14.32 -7.24 -32.31
N ASP A 63 -14.14 -8.53 -32.55
CA ASP A 63 -14.94 -9.60 -31.97
C ASP A 63 -14.72 -9.82 -30.47
N ARG A 64 -13.71 -9.14 -29.89
CA ARG A 64 -13.29 -9.22 -28.47
C ARG A 64 -12.90 -10.62 -28.01
N SER A 65 -12.53 -11.50 -28.95
CA SER A 65 -12.06 -12.86 -28.64
C SER A 65 -10.76 -12.89 -27.82
N VAL A 66 -9.96 -11.81 -27.92
CA VAL A 66 -8.74 -11.63 -27.11
C VAL A 66 -9.05 -10.60 -25.99
N PRO A 67 -8.74 -10.88 -24.73
CA PRO A 67 -8.90 -9.93 -23.64
C PRO A 67 -8.17 -8.61 -23.88
N PHE A 68 -8.78 -7.48 -23.53
CA PHE A 68 -8.19 -6.15 -23.79
C PHE A 68 -6.75 -6.01 -23.25
N GLY A 69 -6.49 -6.51 -22.03
CA GLY A 69 -5.16 -6.46 -21.41
C GLY A 69 -4.08 -7.11 -22.28
N GLU A 70 -4.40 -8.20 -22.98
CA GLU A 70 -3.46 -8.91 -23.86
C GLU A 70 -3.21 -8.19 -25.19
N THR A 71 -4.15 -7.35 -25.63
CA THR A 71 -3.96 -6.50 -26.82
C THR A 71 -3.07 -5.30 -26.55
N THR A 72 -2.86 -4.93 -25.29
CA THR A 72 -2.13 -3.73 -24.87
C THR A 72 -0.82 -4.02 -24.15
N SER A 73 -0.62 -5.27 -23.69
CA SER A 73 0.57 -5.69 -22.95
C SER A 73 0.84 -7.18 -23.13
N ILE A 74 2.11 -7.56 -23.08
CA ILE A 74 2.51 -8.96 -23.02
C ILE A 74 2.49 -9.52 -21.58
N GLN A 75 2.36 -8.66 -20.57
CA GLN A 75 2.44 -9.08 -19.17
C GLN A 75 1.37 -10.10 -18.76
N PRO A 76 0.11 -10.03 -19.21
CA PRO A 76 -0.86 -11.08 -18.90
C PRO A 76 -0.36 -12.49 -19.27
N VAL A 77 0.21 -12.65 -20.46
CA VAL A 77 0.76 -13.93 -20.93
C VAL A 77 1.97 -14.35 -20.07
N ILE A 78 2.87 -13.42 -19.76
CA ILE A 78 4.04 -13.68 -18.90
C ILE A 78 3.61 -14.08 -17.49
N CYS A 79 2.58 -13.43 -16.95
CA CYS A 79 1.99 -13.75 -15.65
C CYS A 79 1.41 -15.17 -15.62
N GLU A 80 0.61 -15.56 -16.62
CA GLU A 80 0.06 -16.91 -16.71
C GLU A 80 1.14 -17.98 -16.84
N LEU A 81 2.24 -17.68 -17.53
CA LEU A 81 3.40 -18.56 -17.64
C LEU A 81 4.29 -18.56 -16.38
N GLY A 82 3.96 -17.79 -15.35
CA GLY A 82 4.74 -17.69 -14.11
C GLY A 82 6.16 -17.14 -14.31
N ARG A 83 6.37 -16.24 -15.30
CA ARG A 83 7.69 -15.71 -15.65
C ARG A 83 7.94 -14.36 -14.98
N THR A 84 9.23 -14.09 -14.71
CA THR A 84 9.68 -12.81 -14.14
C THR A 84 9.71 -11.69 -15.20
N PRO A 85 9.63 -10.41 -14.79
CA PRO A 85 9.70 -9.26 -15.71
C PRO A 85 11.11 -9.00 -16.23
N ILE A 86 12.13 -9.64 -15.67
CA ILE A 86 13.55 -9.44 -15.99
C ILE A 86 14.13 -10.67 -16.67
N PRO A 87 15.05 -10.51 -17.64
CA PRO A 87 15.69 -11.63 -18.29
C PRO A 87 16.65 -12.36 -17.34
N GLN A 88 16.81 -13.65 -17.54
CA GLN A 88 17.72 -14.49 -16.74
C GLN A 88 19.20 -14.11 -16.93
N ARG A 89 19.55 -13.45 -18.06
CA ARG A 89 20.90 -12.97 -18.40
C ARG A 89 20.84 -11.48 -18.71
N GLY A 90 21.67 -10.70 -18.05
CA GLY A 90 21.72 -9.25 -18.26
C GLY A 90 22.06 -8.50 -16.98
N SER A 91 22.05 -7.19 -17.04
CA SER A 91 22.24 -6.33 -15.87
C SER A 91 21.21 -6.65 -14.79
N GLN A 92 21.65 -6.68 -13.56
CA GLN A 92 20.77 -6.83 -12.42
C GLN A 92 19.60 -5.84 -12.55
N PHE A 93 18.37 -6.37 -12.61
CA PHE A 93 17.14 -5.57 -12.74
C PHE A 93 17.04 -4.63 -13.96
N GLY A 94 17.84 -4.87 -15.01
CA GLY A 94 17.59 -4.26 -16.32
C GLY A 94 16.19 -4.61 -16.81
N GLU A 95 15.40 -3.58 -17.14
CA GLU A 95 13.96 -3.71 -17.36
C GLU A 95 13.59 -3.96 -18.81
N PRO A 96 13.20 -5.16 -19.21
CA PRO A 96 12.35 -5.27 -20.39
C PRO A 96 10.90 -4.85 -20.10
N LEU A 97 10.40 -5.05 -18.87
CA LEU A 97 9.03 -4.78 -18.48
C LEU A 97 8.95 -4.02 -17.15
N LYS A 98 7.92 -3.21 -16.98
CA LYS A 98 7.65 -2.52 -15.72
C LYS A 98 7.13 -3.50 -14.67
N PHE A 99 7.56 -3.29 -13.43
CA PHE A 99 7.11 -4.09 -12.30
C PHE A 99 7.18 -3.29 -10.99
N ALA A 100 6.47 -3.78 -10.00
CA ALA A 100 6.57 -3.39 -8.60
C ALA A 100 7.02 -4.59 -7.76
N PHE A 101 7.04 -4.43 -6.43
CA PHE A 101 7.33 -5.51 -5.51
C PHE A 101 6.12 -5.83 -4.63
N HIS A 102 5.92 -7.12 -4.35
CA HIS A 102 5.28 -7.54 -3.12
C HIS A 102 6.34 -7.58 -2.03
N MET A 103 5.98 -7.29 -0.79
CA MET A 103 6.92 -7.29 0.32
C MET A 103 6.21 -7.55 1.65
N ASN A 104 6.94 -8.06 2.61
CA ASN A 104 6.52 -8.06 4.00
C ASN A 104 6.78 -6.66 4.59
N ALA A 105 5.71 -5.92 4.89
CA ALA A 105 5.79 -4.54 5.35
C ALA A 105 6.54 -4.40 6.69
N LEU A 106 6.43 -5.37 7.60
CA LEU A 106 7.15 -5.33 8.88
C LEU A 106 8.65 -5.49 8.67
N LYS A 107 9.07 -6.48 7.86
CA LYS A 107 10.48 -6.65 7.50
C LYS A 107 11.05 -5.43 6.77
N PHE A 108 10.23 -4.76 5.97
CA PHE A 108 10.63 -3.51 5.32
C PHE A 108 10.81 -2.38 6.32
N ALA A 109 9.91 -2.23 7.28
CA ALA A 109 10.05 -1.26 8.36
C ALA A 109 11.32 -1.50 9.20
N ASP A 110 11.61 -2.76 9.57
CA ASP A 110 12.82 -3.15 10.30
C ASP A 110 14.08 -2.79 9.49
N MET A 111 14.10 -3.10 8.20
CA MET A 111 15.19 -2.77 7.29
C MET A 111 15.43 -1.26 7.20
N LEU A 112 14.36 -0.46 7.06
CA LEU A 112 14.47 1.00 7.02
C LEU A 112 14.94 1.57 8.36
N CYS A 113 14.46 1.05 9.48
CA CYS A 113 14.87 1.46 10.82
C CYS A 113 16.38 1.21 11.03
N GLU A 114 16.88 0.04 10.65
CA GLU A 114 18.31 -0.30 10.72
C GLU A 114 19.16 0.68 9.89
N ILE A 115 18.76 0.91 8.62
CA ILE A 115 19.49 1.82 7.72
C ILE A 115 19.47 3.27 8.23
N ALA A 116 18.31 3.74 8.68
CA ALA A 116 18.16 5.10 9.20
C ALA A 116 19.01 5.32 10.45
N THR A 117 18.99 4.36 11.37
CA THR A 117 19.79 4.40 12.59
C THR A 117 21.28 4.38 12.29
N ALA A 118 21.73 3.54 11.34
CA ALA A 118 23.13 3.52 10.91
C ALA A 118 23.59 4.84 10.26
N ARG A 119 22.64 5.62 9.73
CA ARG A 119 22.88 6.98 9.18
C ARG A 119 22.73 8.11 10.17
N GLY A 120 22.56 7.79 11.46
CA GLY A 120 22.52 8.75 12.56
C GLY A 120 21.13 9.22 12.99
N VAL A 121 20.06 8.66 12.43
CA VAL A 121 18.70 8.91 12.93
C VAL A 121 18.57 8.30 14.34
N LYS A 122 18.12 9.11 15.28
CA LYS A 122 17.87 8.63 16.66
C LYS A 122 16.54 7.92 16.72
N HIS A 123 16.56 6.64 17.06
CA HIS A 123 15.36 5.83 17.27
C HIS A 123 15.10 5.63 18.76
N TYR A 124 13.88 5.99 19.21
CA TYR A 124 13.40 5.76 20.57
C TYR A 124 12.20 4.82 20.53
N LEU A 125 12.37 3.61 21.07
CA LEU A 125 11.27 2.66 21.25
C LEU A 125 10.51 3.04 22.53
N ASP A 126 9.48 3.87 22.39
CA ASP A 126 8.73 4.43 23.51
C ASP A 126 7.28 4.78 23.10
N HIS A 127 6.44 5.13 24.06
CA HIS A 127 5.08 5.58 23.85
C HIS A 127 4.97 7.08 24.11
N VAL A 128 4.38 7.84 23.20
CA VAL A 128 3.99 9.23 23.41
C VAL A 128 2.80 9.24 24.36
N THR A 129 2.92 9.97 25.45
CA THR A 129 1.88 10.10 26.49
C THR A 129 1.25 11.47 26.53
N GLU A 130 1.98 12.51 26.13
CA GLU A 130 1.54 13.89 26.15
C GLU A 130 2.17 14.68 25.01
N VAL A 131 1.52 15.77 24.61
CA VAL A 131 1.99 16.68 23.56
C VAL A 131 1.86 18.11 24.10
N ASP A 132 2.98 18.80 24.25
CA ASP A 132 3.03 20.21 24.64
C ASP A 132 2.85 21.13 23.43
N MET A 133 2.21 22.27 23.65
CA MET A 133 1.92 23.24 22.61
C MET A 133 2.55 24.59 22.93
N HIS A 134 2.97 25.27 21.89
CA HIS A 134 3.24 26.72 21.96
C HIS A 134 1.95 27.55 21.88
N ASP A 135 2.00 28.81 22.34
CA ASP A 135 0.86 29.76 22.28
C ASP A 135 0.36 30.02 20.84
N ASN A 136 1.23 29.86 19.86
CA ASN A 136 0.89 30.04 18.43
C ASN A 136 0.20 28.81 17.79
N GLY A 137 -0.06 27.75 18.57
CA GLY A 137 -0.70 26.52 18.10
C GLY A 137 0.25 25.48 17.49
N ASN A 138 1.56 25.74 17.45
CA ASN A 138 2.56 24.75 17.06
C ASN A 138 2.80 23.75 18.19
N ILE A 139 3.16 22.50 17.83
CA ILE A 139 3.65 21.51 18.78
C ILE A 139 5.03 21.97 19.28
N ALA A 140 5.18 22.04 20.60
CA ALA A 140 6.45 22.39 21.25
C ALA A 140 7.30 21.14 21.48
N ALA A 141 6.68 20.05 21.97
CA ALA A 141 7.36 18.80 22.24
C ALA A 141 6.38 17.63 22.34
N VAL A 142 6.90 16.42 22.18
CA VAL A 142 6.22 15.18 22.58
C VAL A 142 6.89 14.61 23.83
N LEU A 143 6.09 14.18 24.79
CA LEU A 143 6.55 13.55 26.02
C LEU A 143 6.31 12.05 25.93
N THR A 144 7.26 11.27 26.41
CA THR A 144 7.20 9.82 26.33
C THR A 144 7.01 9.20 27.71
N LYS A 145 6.53 7.95 27.72
CA LYS A 145 6.33 7.18 28.96
C LYS A 145 7.61 7.01 29.79
N SER A 146 8.78 6.99 29.16
CA SER A 146 10.07 6.95 29.86
C SER A 146 10.52 8.30 30.42
N GLY A 147 9.72 9.38 30.25
CA GLY A 147 10.01 10.73 30.76
C GLY A 147 10.88 11.58 29.82
N LYS A 148 11.10 11.16 28.55
CA LYS A 148 11.81 12.01 27.58
C LYS A 148 10.88 13.09 27.05
N ARG A 149 11.43 14.29 26.89
CA ARG A 149 10.86 15.41 26.19
C ARG A 149 11.59 15.57 24.87
N LEU A 150 10.90 15.41 23.74
CA LEU A 150 11.47 15.48 22.39
C LEU A 150 10.92 16.73 21.69
N GLU A 151 11.79 17.68 21.41
CA GLU A 151 11.51 18.95 20.74
C GLU A 151 11.92 18.85 19.27
N ALA A 152 11.20 19.55 18.40
CA ALA A 152 11.51 19.64 16.98
C ALA A 152 10.82 20.87 16.37
N ASP A 153 11.39 21.40 15.28
CA ASP A 153 10.78 22.49 14.51
C ASP A 153 9.62 21.97 13.65
N LEU A 154 9.73 20.72 13.16
CA LEU A 154 8.70 20.04 12.36
C LEU A 154 8.46 18.63 12.90
N PHE A 155 7.20 18.26 13.04
CA PHE A 155 6.76 16.92 13.42
C PHE A 155 6.13 16.21 12.23
N VAL A 156 6.40 14.90 12.10
CA VAL A 156 5.74 14.06 11.09
C VAL A 156 4.92 13.01 11.83
N ASP A 157 3.58 13.12 11.74
CA ASP A 157 2.67 12.16 12.34
C ASP A 157 2.55 10.92 11.47
N CYS A 158 3.21 9.84 11.87
CA CYS A 158 3.11 8.50 11.27
C CYS A 158 2.43 7.51 12.23
N THR A 159 1.58 7.98 13.15
CA THR A 159 0.97 7.14 14.21
C THR A 159 -0.24 6.32 13.73
N GLY A 160 -0.40 6.17 12.42
CA GLY A 160 -1.46 5.38 11.82
C GLY A 160 -2.84 5.97 12.08
N PHE A 161 -3.86 5.14 12.12
CA PHE A 161 -5.24 5.59 12.38
C PHE A 161 -5.45 6.26 13.74
N ALA A 162 -4.50 6.12 14.68
CA ALA A 162 -4.54 6.83 15.94
C ALA A 162 -4.35 8.34 15.80
N ALA A 163 -3.56 8.76 14.80
CA ALA A 163 -3.29 10.16 14.43
C ALA A 163 -3.06 11.05 15.67
N LEU A 164 -2.11 10.64 16.52
CA LEU A 164 -1.91 11.20 17.87
C LEU A 164 -1.66 12.72 17.85
N LEU A 165 -0.92 13.19 16.87
CA LEU A 165 -0.63 14.63 16.76
C LEU A 165 -1.74 15.34 16.00
N ALA A 166 -2.11 14.85 14.83
CA ALA A 166 -3.03 15.55 13.96
C ALA A 166 -4.48 15.51 14.45
N GLU A 167 -5.01 14.35 14.86
CA GLU A 167 -6.39 14.22 15.32
C GLU A 167 -6.53 14.57 16.79
N LYS A 168 -5.71 13.92 17.65
CA LYS A 168 -5.93 14.02 19.10
C LYS A 168 -5.46 15.35 19.68
N LYS A 169 -4.46 16.00 19.09
CA LYS A 169 -3.91 17.23 19.64
C LYS A 169 -4.22 18.47 18.81
N LEU A 170 -4.06 18.41 17.49
CA LEU A 170 -4.32 19.55 16.59
C LEU A 170 -5.76 19.60 16.09
N GLU A 171 -6.58 18.60 16.45
CA GLU A 171 -8.02 18.54 16.12
C GLU A 171 -8.31 18.73 14.62
N VAL A 172 -7.41 18.20 13.76
CA VAL A 172 -7.60 18.29 12.32
C VAL A 172 -8.72 17.36 11.87
N ASP A 173 -9.72 17.92 11.23
CA ASP A 173 -10.91 17.21 10.76
C ASP A 173 -10.56 16.07 9.77
N TRP A 174 -11.38 15.03 9.82
CA TRP A 174 -11.39 13.94 8.84
C TRP A 174 -12.51 14.14 7.83
N VAL A 175 -12.18 14.10 6.54
CA VAL A 175 -13.13 14.08 5.43
C VAL A 175 -13.46 12.63 5.13
N ASP A 176 -14.68 12.22 5.49
CA ASP A 176 -15.14 10.86 5.30
C ASP A 176 -15.55 10.58 3.85
N CYS A 177 -15.01 9.50 3.27
CA CYS A 177 -15.30 9.04 1.91
C CYS A 177 -16.11 7.73 1.89
N SER A 178 -16.65 7.28 3.01
CA SER A 178 -17.39 6.00 3.13
C SER A 178 -18.63 5.91 2.25
N GLN A 179 -19.22 7.06 1.86
CA GLN A 179 -20.36 7.08 0.93
C GLN A 179 -20.00 6.62 -0.50
N TRP A 180 -18.71 6.67 -0.86
CA TRP A 180 -18.23 6.21 -2.18
C TRP A 180 -17.42 4.91 -2.08
N LEU A 181 -16.74 4.69 -0.96
CA LEU A 181 -15.88 3.53 -0.69
C LEU A 181 -16.45 2.78 0.51
N LEU A 182 -17.26 1.77 0.23
CA LEU A 182 -18.13 1.13 1.24
C LEU A 182 -17.39 0.18 2.19
N CYS A 183 -16.18 -0.28 1.83
CA CYS A 183 -15.41 -1.21 2.65
C CYS A 183 -14.73 -0.47 3.81
N ASP A 184 -14.82 -1.06 4.99
CA ASP A 184 -14.30 -0.49 6.24
C ASP A 184 -13.59 -1.53 7.14
N ARG A 185 -13.53 -2.79 6.68
CA ARG A 185 -12.95 -3.93 7.38
C ARG A 185 -12.09 -4.79 6.46
N ALA A 186 -11.11 -5.46 7.03
CA ALA A 186 -10.43 -6.55 6.36
C ALA A 186 -10.19 -7.72 7.32
N ILE A 187 -10.53 -8.94 6.91
CA ILE A 187 -10.06 -10.17 7.54
C ILE A 187 -8.77 -10.61 6.86
N THR A 188 -7.70 -10.80 7.62
CA THR A 188 -6.38 -11.19 7.09
C THR A 188 -6.01 -12.62 7.46
N MET A 189 -5.28 -13.30 6.58
CA MET A 189 -4.81 -14.66 6.77
C MET A 189 -3.45 -14.84 6.08
N ASN A 190 -2.55 -15.64 6.68
CA ASN A 190 -1.30 -16.06 6.07
C ASN A 190 -1.34 -17.56 5.77
N VAL A 191 -1.04 -17.95 4.53
CA VAL A 191 -1.04 -19.35 4.06
C VAL A 191 0.39 -19.76 3.72
N PRO A 192 1.04 -20.62 4.51
CA PRO A 192 2.40 -21.12 4.23
C PRO A 192 2.45 -21.94 2.94
N TYR A 193 3.45 -21.69 2.07
CA TYR A 193 3.58 -22.41 0.79
C TYR A 193 3.96 -23.87 0.93
N GLU A 194 4.75 -24.21 1.92
CA GLU A 194 5.21 -25.59 2.17
C GLU A 194 4.06 -26.60 2.27
N HIS A 195 2.89 -26.13 2.69
CA HIS A 195 1.71 -26.97 2.85
C HIS A 195 0.79 -27.00 1.62
N HIS A 196 0.83 -25.97 0.75
CA HIS A 196 -0.22 -25.78 -0.25
C HIS A 196 0.27 -25.55 -1.67
N TYR A 197 1.38 -24.84 -1.86
CA TYR A 197 1.89 -24.46 -3.19
C TYR A 197 3.41 -24.51 -3.24
N PRO A 198 4.06 -25.67 -2.97
CA PRO A 198 5.50 -25.73 -2.87
C PRO A 198 6.17 -25.29 -4.18
N GLY A 199 7.02 -24.26 -4.08
CA GLY A 199 7.83 -23.76 -5.18
C GLY A 199 7.12 -22.86 -6.21
N TYR A 200 5.83 -22.54 -6.03
CA TYR A 200 5.11 -21.67 -6.96
C TYR A 200 4.79 -20.29 -6.36
N VAL A 201 5.45 -19.26 -6.90
CA VAL A 201 5.21 -17.85 -6.52
C VAL A 201 4.70 -17.10 -7.74
N ARG A 202 3.44 -16.65 -7.68
CA ARG A 202 2.83 -15.86 -8.77
C ARG A 202 3.45 -14.47 -8.86
N PRO A 203 3.80 -13.99 -10.08
CA PRO A 203 4.40 -12.66 -10.25
C PRO A 203 3.35 -11.53 -10.36
N TYR A 204 2.21 -11.67 -9.71
CA TYR A 204 1.08 -10.73 -9.72
C TYR A 204 0.26 -10.84 -8.44
N THR A 205 -0.47 -9.78 -8.10
CA THR A 205 -1.53 -9.82 -7.09
C THR A 205 -2.81 -10.35 -7.73
N THR A 206 -3.58 -11.18 -7.03
CA THR A 206 -4.96 -11.49 -7.41
C THR A 206 -5.92 -10.66 -6.57
N ALA A 207 -6.96 -10.12 -7.18
CA ALA A 207 -8.08 -9.45 -6.54
C ALA A 207 -9.36 -10.15 -6.97
N SER A 208 -9.95 -10.96 -6.09
CA SER A 208 -11.14 -11.76 -6.38
C SER A 208 -12.36 -11.15 -5.72
N ALA A 209 -13.40 -10.84 -6.50
CA ALA A 209 -14.66 -10.36 -5.94
C ALA A 209 -15.36 -11.48 -5.18
N LEU A 210 -15.92 -11.15 -4.01
CA LEU A 210 -16.77 -12.01 -3.20
C LEU A 210 -18.13 -11.32 -2.96
N SER A 211 -18.97 -11.92 -2.13
CA SER A 211 -20.37 -11.51 -1.94
C SER A 211 -20.52 -10.08 -1.41
N ASN A 212 -19.63 -9.62 -0.51
CA ASN A 212 -19.74 -8.33 0.17
C ASN A 212 -18.44 -7.53 0.17
N GLY A 213 -17.56 -7.82 -0.79
CA GLY A 213 -16.26 -7.20 -0.93
C GLY A 213 -15.35 -7.99 -1.86
N TRP A 214 -14.05 -8.04 -1.57
CA TRP A 214 -13.07 -8.70 -2.42
C TRP A 214 -11.86 -9.20 -1.62
N VAL A 215 -11.24 -10.26 -2.09
CA VAL A 215 -10.02 -10.84 -1.50
C VAL A 215 -8.81 -10.45 -2.31
N TRP A 216 -7.79 -9.90 -1.66
CA TRP A 216 -6.46 -9.81 -2.24
C TRP A 216 -5.61 -11.02 -1.86
N GLU A 217 -4.84 -11.52 -2.85
CA GLU A 217 -3.81 -12.53 -2.65
C GLU A 217 -2.45 -11.93 -3.02
N ILE A 218 -1.57 -11.80 -2.04
CA ILE A 218 -0.21 -11.27 -2.21
C ILE A 218 0.80 -12.41 -2.00
N PRO A 219 1.45 -12.89 -3.07
CA PRO A 219 2.47 -13.92 -2.96
C PRO A 219 3.79 -13.33 -2.47
N LEU A 220 4.28 -13.81 -1.34
CA LEU A 220 5.63 -13.56 -0.83
C LEU A 220 6.52 -14.77 -1.11
N GLN A 221 7.80 -14.78 -0.70
CA GLN A 221 8.69 -15.93 -0.94
C GLN A 221 8.30 -17.16 -0.12
N THR A 222 7.79 -16.96 1.10
CA THR A 222 7.53 -18.03 2.07
C THR A 222 6.05 -18.35 2.26
N ARG A 223 5.16 -17.45 1.89
CA ARG A 223 3.73 -17.57 2.12
C ARG A 223 2.92 -16.74 1.12
N LYS A 224 1.66 -17.08 1.01
CA LYS A 224 0.63 -16.22 0.41
C LYS A 224 -0.06 -15.46 1.55
N ALA A 225 -0.10 -14.13 1.46
CA ALA A 225 -0.93 -13.32 2.35
C ALA A 225 -2.27 -13.06 1.68
N LEU A 226 -3.36 -13.24 2.44
CA LEU A 226 -4.73 -12.96 2.01
C LEU A 226 -5.35 -11.88 2.88
N GLY A 227 -6.29 -11.13 2.29
CA GLY A 227 -7.16 -10.26 3.04
C GLY A 227 -8.48 -10.04 2.34
N TYR A 228 -9.56 -10.31 3.04
CA TYR A 228 -10.91 -10.07 2.60
C TYR A 228 -11.33 -8.67 3.05
N VAL A 229 -11.29 -7.74 2.13
CA VAL A 229 -11.76 -6.35 2.30
C VAL A 229 -13.27 -6.36 2.08
N HIS A 230 -14.04 -5.94 3.10
CA HIS A 230 -15.49 -6.02 3.07
C HIS A 230 -16.15 -4.84 3.79
N SER A 231 -17.45 -4.67 3.56
CA SER A 231 -18.25 -3.67 4.25
C SER A 231 -18.98 -4.29 5.45
N SER A 232 -18.73 -3.74 6.64
CA SER A 232 -19.42 -4.16 7.87
C SER A 232 -20.93 -3.88 7.86
N ALA A 233 -21.41 -3.06 6.91
CA ALA A 233 -22.84 -2.80 6.74
C ALA A 233 -23.60 -3.99 6.11
N TYR A 234 -22.88 -4.89 5.42
CA TYR A 234 -23.48 -5.98 4.63
C TYR A 234 -23.12 -7.38 5.12
N ILE A 235 -22.02 -7.53 5.84
CA ILE A 235 -21.57 -8.84 6.34
C ILE A 235 -20.95 -8.69 7.74
N SER A 236 -21.23 -9.66 8.62
CA SER A 236 -20.59 -9.72 9.94
C SER A 236 -19.12 -10.20 9.82
N GLU A 237 -18.29 -9.88 10.83
CA GLU A 237 -16.90 -10.36 10.85
C GLU A 237 -16.81 -11.89 10.88
N ASP A 238 -17.72 -12.57 11.58
CA ASP A 238 -17.72 -14.03 11.65
C ASP A 238 -18.11 -14.66 10.31
N ASP A 239 -19.07 -14.08 9.60
CA ASP A 239 -19.43 -14.51 8.24
C ASP A 239 -18.27 -14.25 7.26
N ALA A 240 -17.63 -13.09 7.35
CA ALA A 240 -16.47 -12.76 6.54
C ALA A 240 -15.29 -13.72 6.81
N ARG A 241 -15.07 -14.15 8.07
CA ARG A 241 -14.08 -15.19 8.39
C ARG A 241 -14.43 -16.52 7.77
N ARG A 242 -15.70 -16.91 7.76
CA ARG A 242 -16.14 -18.13 7.10
C ARG A 242 -15.96 -18.06 5.58
N GLU A 243 -16.28 -16.91 4.99
CA GLU A 243 -16.17 -16.71 3.54
C GLU A 243 -14.71 -16.75 3.06
N ILE A 244 -13.78 -16.09 3.75
CA ILE A 244 -12.34 -16.16 3.36
C ILE A 244 -11.76 -17.57 3.57
N ARG A 245 -12.21 -18.32 4.59
CA ARG A 245 -11.81 -19.73 4.78
C ARG A 245 -12.34 -20.62 3.66
N ALA A 246 -13.61 -20.46 3.30
CA ALA A 246 -14.22 -21.17 2.18
C ALA A 246 -13.53 -20.85 0.83
N PHE A 247 -13.14 -19.58 0.63
CA PHE A 247 -12.39 -19.13 -0.54
C PHE A 247 -11.02 -19.82 -0.64
N GLU A 248 -10.28 -19.91 0.46
CA GLU A 248 -8.94 -20.53 0.46
C GLU A 248 -9.01 -22.06 0.43
N GLY A 249 -10.02 -22.64 1.03
CA GLY A 249 -10.24 -24.09 1.04
C GLY A 249 -10.08 -24.75 2.41
N PRO A 250 -10.28 -26.08 2.49
CA PRO A 250 -10.42 -26.81 3.78
C PRO A 250 -9.23 -26.66 4.74
N HIS A 251 -8.03 -26.47 4.23
CA HIS A 251 -6.84 -26.29 5.07
C HIS A 251 -6.83 -24.95 5.84
N ALA A 252 -7.61 -23.97 5.39
CA ALA A 252 -7.70 -22.68 6.04
C ALA A 252 -8.41 -22.72 7.41
N GLU A 253 -9.10 -23.80 7.73
CA GLU A 253 -9.75 -23.96 9.05
C GLU A 253 -8.76 -23.92 10.22
N SER A 254 -7.54 -24.37 10.01
CA SER A 254 -6.47 -24.36 11.02
C SER A 254 -5.63 -23.08 11.05
N LEU A 255 -5.87 -22.14 10.13
CA LEU A 255 -5.06 -20.93 10.02
C LEU A 255 -5.64 -19.79 10.86
N ASP A 256 -4.76 -19.02 11.49
CA ASP A 256 -5.13 -17.82 12.23
C ASP A 256 -5.62 -16.70 11.30
N THR A 257 -6.62 -15.98 11.77
CA THR A 257 -7.15 -14.79 11.09
C THR A 257 -7.03 -13.56 11.98
N GLY A 258 -6.62 -12.44 11.39
CA GLY A 258 -6.67 -11.12 12.02
C GLY A 258 -7.83 -10.29 11.48
N THR A 259 -8.23 -9.25 12.22
CA THR A 259 -9.17 -8.22 11.74
C THR A 259 -8.48 -6.88 11.73
N VAL A 260 -8.68 -6.12 10.66
CA VAL A 260 -8.24 -4.73 10.52
C VAL A 260 -9.47 -3.86 10.32
N HIS A 261 -9.63 -2.85 11.19
CA HIS A 261 -10.66 -1.82 11.06
C HIS A 261 -10.00 -0.56 10.48
N PHE A 262 -10.64 0.06 9.50
CA PHE A 262 -10.10 1.26 8.88
C PHE A 262 -11.21 2.27 8.54
N LYS A 263 -10.79 3.53 8.40
CA LYS A 263 -11.62 4.62 7.90
C LYS A 263 -11.13 4.96 6.50
N VAL A 264 -12.03 5.15 5.55
CA VAL A 264 -11.69 5.63 4.21
C VAL A 264 -11.91 7.14 4.12
N GLY A 265 -10.92 7.87 3.65
CA GLY A 265 -10.95 9.33 3.59
C GLY A 265 -9.57 9.94 3.76
N HIS A 266 -9.57 11.22 4.11
CA HIS A 266 -8.33 11.97 4.31
C HIS A 266 -8.48 13.08 5.36
N ARG A 267 -7.37 13.61 5.87
CA ARG A 267 -7.41 14.82 6.70
C ARG A 267 -7.77 16.03 5.84
N ALA A 268 -8.60 16.92 6.38
CA ALA A 268 -8.91 18.20 5.73
C ALA A 268 -7.65 19.03 5.49
N LYS A 269 -6.64 18.86 6.34
CA LYS A 269 -5.28 19.41 6.20
C LYS A 269 -4.27 18.34 6.57
N ALA A 270 -3.55 17.80 5.60
CA ALA A 270 -2.46 16.85 5.86
C ALA A 270 -1.22 17.54 6.46
N TRP A 271 -1.10 18.87 6.31
CA TRP A 271 -0.12 19.70 6.99
C TRP A 271 -0.85 20.82 7.75
N ALA A 272 -0.79 20.79 9.08
CA ALA A 272 -1.37 21.77 9.97
C ALA A 272 -0.31 22.23 10.99
N HIS A 273 -0.16 23.54 11.16
CA HIS A 273 0.89 24.13 12.01
C HIS A 273 2.28 23.58 11.62
N ASN A 274 3.05 23.08 12.57
CA ASN A 274 4.33 22.42 12.34
C ASN A 274 4.21 20.88 12.35
N CYS A 275 3.06 20.32 11.91
CA CYS A 275 2.84 18.88 11.87
C CYS A 275 2.35 18.44 10.50
N VAL A 276 3.00 17.42 9.93
CA VAL A 276 2.67 16.79 8.64
C VAL A 276 2.20 15.37 8.88
N CYS A 277 1.06 14.98 8.32
CA CYS A 277 0.56 13.61 8.35
C CYS A 277 1.14 12.80 7.18
N VAL A 278 1.66 11.61 7.48
CA VAL A 278 2.14 10.68 6.46
C VAL A 278 1.56 9.29 6.70
N GLY A 279 1.05 8.66 5.65
CA GLY A 279 0.41 7.36 5.72
C GLY A 279 -0.98 7.42 6.36
N LEU A 280 -1.34 6.40 7.15
CA LEU A 280 -2.69 6.24 7.71
C LEU A 280 -3.14 7.32 8.71
N SER A 281 -2.24 8.15 9.19
CA SER A 281 -2.60 9.35 9.97
C SER A 281 -3.20 10.45 9.10
N GLY A 282 -2.80 10.51 7.82
CA GLY A 282 -3.22 11.53 6.85
C GLY A 282 -4.36 11.11 5.94
N ASN A 283 -4.32 9.89 5.44
CA ASN A 283 -5.30 9.40 4.48
C ASN A 283 -5.31 7.88 4.40
N PHE A 284 -6.43 7.33 3.93
CA PHE A 284 -6.55 5.95 3.50
C PHE A 284 -7.67 5.81 2.47
N ILE A 285 -7.34 5.21 1.34
CA ILE A 285 -8.31 4.75 0.35
C ILE A 285 -8.30 3.23 0.32
N GLU A 286 -9.38 2.65 -0.13
CA GLU A 286 -9.48 1.19 -0.30
C GLU A 286 -8.27 0.63 -1.06
N PRO A 287 -7.67 -0.51 -0.62
CA PRO A 287 -6.36 -0.96 -1.12
C PRO A 287 -6.41 -1.68 -2.48
N LEU A 288 -7.50 -1.61 -3.24
CA LEU A 288 -7.72 -2.34 -4.50
C LEU A 288 -6.58 -2.11 -5.51
N GLU A 289 -6.16 -0.87 -5.69
CA GLU A 289 -5.04 -0.48 -6.57
C GLU A 289 -3.70 -0.35 -5.83
N SER A 290 -3.61 -0.84 -4.57
CA SER A 290 -2.40 -0.78 -3.73
C SER A 290 -1.91 0.66 -3.48
N THR A 291 -2.81 1.61 -3.33
CA THR A 291 -2.55 3.05 -3.26
C THR A 291 -1.92 3.50 -1.95
N GLY A 292 -2.12 2.78 -0.84
CA GLY A 292 -1.68 3.23 0.49
C GLY A 292 -0.18 3.53 0.60
N LEU A 293 0.69 2.62 0.10
CA LEU A 293 2.13 2.88 0.07
C LEU A 293 2.52 3.97 -0.94
N TYR A 294 1.80 4.06 -2.06
CA TYR A 294 2.04 5.12 -3.05
C TYR A 294 1.75 6.51 -2.49
N LEU A 295 0.65 6.67 -1.76
CA LEU A 295 0.30 7.94 -1.12
C LEU A 295 1.31 8.31 -0.02
N SER A 296 1.81 7.33 0.73
CA SER A 296 2.90 7.55 1.70
C SER A 296 4.19 7.99 1.02
N ASP A 297 4.58 7.31 -0.08
CA ASP A 297 5.74 7.68 -0.89
C ASP A 297 5.60 9.10 -1.45
N LEU A 298 4.43 9.45 -1.99
CA LEU A 298 4.14 10.78 -2.53
C LEU A 298 4.29 11.86 -1.46
N ALA A 299 3.72 11.63 -0.27
CA ALA A 299 3.82 12.56 0.85
C ALA A 299 5.29 12.78 1.28
N ILE A 300 6.09 11.70 1.37
CA ILE A 300 7.49 11.77 1.73
C ILE A 300 8.30 12.53 0.67
N VAL A 301 8.11 12.23 -0.61
CA VAL A 301 8.80 12.92 -1.71
C VAL A 301 8.43 14.40 -1.73
N MET A 302 7.15 14.73 -1.60
CA MET A 302 6.70 16.12 -1.54
C MET A 302 7.27 16.87 -0.34
N LEU A 303 7.34 16.23 0.83
CA LEU A 303 7.94 16.82 2.01
C LEU A 303 9.44 17.06 1.82
N ALA A 304 10.15 16.11 1.20
CA ALA A 304 11.58 16.24 0.93
C ALA A 304 11.88 17.35 -0.11
N ASP A 305 11.11 17.39 -1.20
CA ASP A 305 11.29 18.37 -2.29
C ASP A 305 10.92 19.80 -1.88
N HIS A 306 10.04 19.94 -0.90
CA HIS A 306 9.50 21.22 -0.44
C HIS A 306 9.77 21.43 1.06
N PHE A 307 10.85 20.86 1.59
CA PHE A 307 11.17 21.03 3.01
C PHE A 307 11.35 22.52 3.34
N PRO A 308 10.68 23.03 4.39
CA PRO A 308 10.81 24.44 4.74
C PRO A 308 12.21 24.75 5.26
N PHE A 309 12.83 25.77 4.69
CA PHE A 309 14.17 26.25 5.10
C PHE A 309 14.11 27.47 6.01
N ASP A 310 12.91 28.00 6.22
CA ASP A 310 12.61 29.15 7.08
C ASP A 310 11.38 28.88 7.95
N ASP A 311 11.06 29.84 8.83
CA ASP A 311 9.95 29.70 9.77
C ASP A 311 8.56 29.84 9.10
N ASP A 312 8.49 30.32 7.84
CA ASP A 312 7.24 30.45 7.08
C ASP A 312 7.00 29.28 6.13
N SER A 313 6.38 28.24 6.65
CA SER A 313 5.96 27.07 5.85
C SER A 313 4.60 27.24 5.13
N THR A 314 3.96 28.41 5.17
CA THR A 314 2.57 28.61 4.73
C THR A 314 2.34 28.21 3.27
N ALA A 315 3.20 28.68 2.35
CA ALA A 315 3.06 28.38 0.92
C ALA A 315 3.28 26.89 0.62
N VAL A 316 4.25 26.29 1.29
CA VAL A 316 4.60 24.86 1.16
C VAL A 316 3.47 24.00 1.71
N ALA A 317 2.97 24.29 2.90
CA ALA A 317 1.84 23.61 3.53
C ALA A 317 0.56 23.72 2.67
N TYR A 318 0.29 24.89 2.09
CA TYR A 318 -0.84 25.08 1.17
C TYR A 318 -0.74 24.13 -0.05
N ARG A 319 0.43 24.08 -0.69
CA ARG A 319 0.66 23.21 -1.85
C ARG A 319 0.56 21.72 -1.47
N PHE A 320 1.18 21.32 -0.34
CA PHE A 320 1.11 19.98 0.18
C PHE A 320 -0.34 19.55 0.41
N ASN A 321 -1.11 20.36 1.11
CA ASN A 321 -2.52 20.10 1.39
C ASN A 321 -3.37 19.94 0.13
N ARG A 322 -3.10 20.70 -0.92
CA ARG A 322 -3.82 20.58 -2.20
C ARG A 322 -3.56 19.30 -2.97
N VAL A 323 -2.42 18.68 -2.76
CA VAL A 323 -2.05 17.43 -3.44
C VAL A 323 -2.50 16.21 -2.65
N MET A 324 -2.53 16.33 -1.30
CA MET A 324 -2.85 15.22 -0.41
C MET A 324 -4.34 15.13 -0.02
N ALA A 325 -5.15 16.11 -0.45
CA ALA A 325 -6.61 16.18 -0.22
C ALA A 325 -7.42 15.32 -1.19
#